data_0c52b62a9d3aa27d42c7de2a58ec2dd2
#
_entry.id   0c52b62a9d3aa27d42c7de2a58ec2dd2
#
_cell.length_a   1.000
_cell.length_b   1.000
_cell.length_c   1.000
_cell.angle_alpha   90.00
_cell.angle_beta   90.00
_cell.angle_gamma   90.00
#
_symmetry.space_group_name_H-M   'P 1'
#
loop_
_entity.id
_entity.type
_entity.pdbx_description
1 polymer ?
#
loop_
_entity_poly.entity_id
_entity_poly.type
_entity_poly.pdbx_seq_one_letter_code
_entity_poly.pdbx_strand_id
1 'polypeptide(L)'
;MRKGNNYLLKMCNFAVLFNTFYYNKVKIQIDNNTGLVLEGGGMRGVFTSGVLDAFMKYGLSFRYAVAVSAGACNGLSYASCQPRRARLSNIDLLGKYNYI
;
A
#
# COMPACT_ATOMS: atom_id res chain seq x y z
N MET A 1 -24.26 -1.93 6.53
CA MET A 1 -22.85 -1.89 6.29
C MET A 1 -22.20 -3.26 6.24
N ARG A 2 -21.30 -3.43 5.38
CA ARG A 2 -20.73 -4.72 5.05
C ARG A 2 -19.74 -5.16 6.11
N LYS A 3 -19.90 -6.38 6.60
CA LYS A 3 -18.99 -6.97 7.60
C LYS A 3 -17.52 -6.99 7.13
N GLY A 4 -17.27 -7.08 5.79
CA GLY A 4 -15.95 -7.06 5.21
C GLY A 4 -15.17 -5.77 5.45
N ASN A 5 -15.83 -4.61 5.42
CA ASN A 5 -15.16 -3.32 5.65
C ASN A 5 -14.65 -3.19 7.09
N ASN A 6 -15.43 -3.66 8.07
CA ASN A 6 -15.01 -3.65 9.48
C ASN A 6 -13.86 -4.61 9.73
N TYR A 7 -13.86 -5.75 9.06
CA TYR A 7 -12.80 -6.74 9.16
C TYR A 7 -11.49 -6.21 8.58
N LEU A 8 -11.54 -5.62 7.38
CA LEU A 8 -10.38 -5.02 6.73
C LEU A 8 -9.80 -3.87 7.55
N LEU A 9 -10.66 -3.02 8.11
CA LEU A 9 -10.24 -1.92 8.97
C LEU A 9 -9.54 -2.43 10.23
N LYS A 10 -10.09 -3.47 10.86
CA LYS A 10 -9.46 -4.11 12.03
C LYS A 10 -8.12 -4.73 11.67
N MET A 11 -8.01 -5.41 10.54
CA MET A 11 -6.76 -5.98 10.06
C MET A 11 -5.72 -4.89 9.78
N CYS A 12 -6.13 -3.79 9.16
CA CYS A 12 -5.28 -2.64 8.92
C CYS A 12 -4.74 -2.07 10.23
N ASN A 13 -5.62 -1.84 11.21
CA ASN A 13 -5.24 -1.33 12.52
C ASN A 13 -4.31 -2.29 13.25
N PHE A 14 -4.57 -3.59 13.16
CA PHE A 14 -3.71 -4.61 13.74
C PHE A 14 -2.33 -4.62 13.09
N ALA A 15 -2.27 -4.54 11.76
CA ALA A 15 -1.00 -4.50 11.04
C ALA A 15 -0.19 -3.26 11.40
N VAL A 16 -0.83 -2.10 11.54
CA VAL A 16 -0.19 -0.86 11.98
C VAL A 16 0.34 -0.99 13.41
N LEU A 17 -0.47 -1.51 14.32
CA LEU A 17 -0.05 -1.76 15.71
C LEU A 17 1.11 -2.75 15.78
N PHE A 18 1.03 -3.84 15.03
CA PHE A 18 2.08 -4.85 14.98
C PHE A 18 3.39 -4.28 14.45
N ASN A 19 3.33 -3.50 13.37
CA ASN A 19 4.48 -2.81 12.82
C ASN A 19 5.05 -1.80 13.80
N THR A 20 4.22 -1.02 14.47
CA THR A 20 4.65 -0.05 15.48
C THR A 20 5.35 -0.74 16.65
N PHE A 21 4.86 -1.89 17.07
CA PHE A 21 5.43 -2.66 18.17
C PHE A 21 6.76 -3.32 17.78
N TYR A 22 6.83 -3.88 16.56
CA TYR A 22 7.99 -4.66 16.11
C TYR A 22 9.17 -3.77 15.63
N TYR A 23 8.87 -2.61 15.08
CA TYR A 23 9.85 -1.72 14.45
C TYR A 23 10.11 -0.44 15.23
N ASN A 24 9.82 -0.44 16.52
CA ASN A 24 10.08 0.72 17.41
C ASN A 24 11.54 1.20 17.44
N LYS A 25 12.45 0.48 16.78
CA LYS A 25 13.87 0.84 16.73
C LYS A 25 14.24 1.78 15.59
N VAL A 26 13.39 1.95 14.57
CA VAL A 26 13.63 2.87 13.47
C VAL A 26 12.42 3.78 13.33
N LYS A 27 12.47 4.93 14.00
CA LYS A 27 11.44 5.95 13.84
C LYS A 27 11.76 6.80 12.61
N ILE A 28 11.23 6.41 11.48
CA ILE A 28 11.18 7.30 10.32
C ILE A 28 9.88 8.08 10.45
N GLN A 29 10.00 9.37 10.74
CA GLN A 29 8.85 10.26 10.83
C GLN A 29 8.73 11.06 9.54
N ILE A 30 7.57 10.98 8.91
CA ILE A 30 7.22 11.80 7.77
C ILE A 30 6.39 12.96 8.30
N ASP A 31 6.81 14.18 7.99
CA ASP A 31 6.08 15.36 8.43
C ASP A 31 4.73 15.51 7.69
N ASN A 32 3.86 16.36 8.23
CA ASN A 32 2.52 16.55 7.68
C ASN A 32 2.50 17.32 6.35
N ASN A 33 3.63 17.86 5.92
CA ASN A 33 3.76 18.63 4.70
C ASN A 33 4.33 17.81 3.54
N THR A 34 4.69 16.55 3.80
CA THR A 34 5.21 15.63 2.79
C THR A 34 4.07 14.85 2.17
N GLY A 35 3.97 14.86 0.85
CA GLY A 35 3.00 14.10 0.09
C GLY A 35 3.64 12.98 -0.71
N LEU A 36 2.82 12.03 -1.11
CA LEU A 36 3.22 10.92 -1.96
C LEU A 36 2.65 11.11 -3.35
N VAL A 37 3.49 11.05 -4.37
CA VAL A 37 3.07 11.12 -5.77
C VAL A 37 3.37 9.80 -6.44
N LEU A 38 2.34 9.18 -7.00
CA LEU A 38 2.43 7.89 -7.68
C LEU A 38 2.10 8.09 -9.16
N GLU A 39 3.11 8.07 -9.99
CA GLU A 39 2.95 8.26 -11.42
C GLU A 39 2.39 7.01 -12.10
N GLY A 40 1.84 7.19 -13.30
CA GLY A 40 1.50 6.09 -14.19
C GLY A 40 2.74 5.44 -14.78
N GLY A 41 2.57 4.30 -15.42
CA GLY A 41 3.69 3.60 -16.06
C GLY A 41 3.41 2.15 -16.40
N GLY A 42 2.15 1.74 -16.36
CA GLY A 42 1.77 0.36 -16.68
C GLY A 42 2.50 -0.65 -15.81
N MET A 43 3.08 -1.66 -16.42
CA MET A 43 3.78 -2.72 -15.69
C MET A 43 5.02 -2.24 -14.92
N ARG A 44 5.54 -1.08 -15.20
CA ARG A 44 6.62 -0.48 -14.38
C ARG A 44 6.15 -0.16 -12.96
N GLY A 45 4.85 -0.02 -12.77
CA GLY A 45 4.24 0.15 -11.45
C GLY A 45 4.47 -1.03 -10.49
N VAL A 46 4.91 -2.18 -11.00
CA VAL A 46 5.30 -3.32 -10.16
C VAL A 46 6.44 -2.94 -9.20
N PHE A 47 7.39 -2.16 -9.65
CA PHE A 47 8.45 -1.62 -8.78
C PHE A 47 7.85 -0.77 -7.66
N THR A 48 6.93 0.12 -8.01
CA THR A 48 6.24 0.98 -7.05
C THR A 48 5.47 0.16 -6.01
N SER A 49 4.84 -0.93 -6.41
CA SER A 49 4.13 -1.79 -5.46
C SER A 49 5.06 -2.38 -4.40
N GLY A 50 6.28 -2.75 -4.79
CA GLY A 50 7.29 -3.21 -3.84
C GLY A 50 7.73 -2.14 -2.86
N VAL A 51 7.91 -0.90 -3.34
CA VAL A 51 8.25 0.24 -2.49
C VAL A 51 7.13 0.53 -1.49
N LEU A 52 5.88 0.53 -1.94
CA LEU A 52 4.73 0.78 -1.06
C LEU A 52 4.54 -0.34 -0.03
N ASP A 53 4.80 -1.58 -0.40
CA ASP A 53 4.81 -2.69 0.57
C ASP A 53 5.88 -2.48 1.64
N ALA A 54 7.06 -2.00 1.25
CA ALA A 54 8.10 -1.64 2.20
C ALA A 54 7.67 -0.50 3.12
N PHE A 55 7.00 0.53 2.58
CA PHE A 55 6.45 1.61 3.39
C PHE A 55 5.45 1.08 4.42
N MET A 56 4.56 0.20 4.02
CA MET A 56 3.62 -0.43 4.96
C MET A 56 4.34 -1.23 6.03
N LYS A 57 5.38 -1.96 5.64
CA LYS A 57 6.20 -2.75 6.57
C LYS A 57 6.86 -1.89 7.64
N TYR A 58 7.33 -0.70 7.28
CA TYR A 58 7.98 0.21 8.21
C TYR A 58 7.03 1.23 8.85
N GLY A 59 5.73 1.09 8.63
CA GLY A 59 4.73 1.98 9.22
C GLY A 59 4.77 3.40 8.67
N LEU A 60 5.30 3.60 7.47
CA LEU A 60 5.34 4.92 6.83
C LEU A 60 4.00 5.23 6.21
N SER A 61 3.40 6.33 6.61
CA SER A 61 2.15 6.82 6.04
C SER A 61 2.28 8.28 5.65
N PHE A 62 1.59 8.64 4.57
CA PHE A 62 1.58 10.00 4.05
C PHE A 62 0.17 10.57 4.21
N ARG A 63 0.10 11.82 4.62
CA ARG A 63 -1.18 12.51 4.81
C ARG A 63 -1.89 12.78 3.48
N TYR A 64 -1.10 13.03 2.45
CA TYR A 64 -1.61 13.35 1.11
C TYR A 64 -0.98 12.42 0.09
N ALA A 65 -1.78 11.96 -0.85
CA ALA A 65 -1.30 11.18 -1.97
C ALA A 65 -2.03 11.59 -3.24
N VAL A 66 -1.29 11.71 -4.33
CA VAL A 66 -1.82 11.91 -5.67
C VAL A 66 -1.33 10.76 -6.54
N ALA A 67 -2.23 10.16 -7.28
CA ALA A 67 -1.91 8.96 -8.04
C ALA A 67 -2.63 8.94 -9.38
N VAL A 68 -1.98 8.40 -10.41
CA VAL A 68 -2.49 8.34 -11.77
C VAL A 68 -2.27 6.94 -12.33
N SER A 69 -3.28 6.38 -13.03
CA SER A 69 -3.19 5.12 -13.79
C SER A 69 -2.72 3.95 -12.90
N ALA A 70 -1.66 3.24 -13.27
CA ALA A 70 -1.08 2.16 -12.47
C ALA A 70 -0.71 2.64 -11.06
N GLY A 71 -0.28 3.89 -10.92
CA GLY A 71 -0.03 4.51 -9.62
C GLY A 71 -1.30 4.60 -8.77
N ALA A 72 -2.45 4.86 -9.38
CA ALA A 72 -3.73 4.88 -8.66
C ALA A 72 -4.09 3.50 -8.10
N CYS A 73 -3.91 2.45 -8.89
CA CYS A 73 -4.13 1.08 -8.44
C CYS A 73 -3.24 0.71 -7.25
N ASN A 74 -1.96 1.05 -7.35
CA ASN A 74 -0.99 0.84 -6.28
C ASN A 74 -1.33 1.67 -5.04
N GLY A 75 -1.73 2.93 -5.26
CA GLY A 75 -2.12 3.86 -4.20
C GLY A 75 -3.33 3.37 -3.41
N LEU A 76 -4.33 2.81 -4.09
CA LEU A 76 -5.49 2.23 -3.41
C LEU A 76 -5.11 1.05 -2.52
N SER A 77 -4.23 0.18 -2.99
CA SER A 77 -3.73 -0.94 -2.20
C SER A 77 -2.97 -0.45 -0.97
N TYR A 78 -2.16 0.58 -1.13
CA TYR A 78 -1.41 1.21 -0.04
C TYR A 78 -2.34 1.92 0.96
N ALA A 79 -3.27 2.73 0.47
CA ALA A 79 -4.21 3.48 1.31
C ALA A 79 -5.15 2.56 2.10
N SER A 80 -5.47 1.39 1.54
CA SER A 80 -6.29 0.39 2.22
C SER A 80 -5.49 -0.49 3.19
N CYS A 81 -4.21 -0.23 3.35
CA CYS A 81 -3.31 -0.97 4.25
C CYS A 81 -3.31 -2.48 3.99
N GLN A 82 -3.30 -2.87 2.73
CA GLN A 82 -3.29 -4.27 2.33
C GLN A 82 -1.93 -4.64 1.74
N PRO A 83 -1.00 -5.13 2.58
CA PRO A 83 0.32 -5.55 2.10
C PRO A 83 0.18 -6.64 1.04
N ARG A 84 1.03 -6.58 0.04
CA ARG A 84 1.09 -7.54 -1.07
C ARG A 84 -0.13 -7.54 -2.01
N ARG A 85 -1.14 -6.76 -1.76
CA ARG A 85 -2.30 -6.72 -2.64
C ARG A 85 -1.93 -6.23 -4.04
N ALA A 86 -1.11 -5.20 -4.14
CA ALA A 86 -0.65 -4.71 -5.43
C ALA A 86 0.18 -5.76 -6.17
N ARG A 87 1.02 -6.51 -5.48
CA ARG A 87 1.75 -7.63 -6.04
C ARG A 87 0.80 -8.72 -6.54
N LEU A 88 -0.19 -9.07 -5.72
CA LEU A 88 -1.18 -10.09 -6.08
C LEU A 88 -1.88 -9.72 -7.39
N SER A 89 -2.39 -8.49 -7.50
CA SER A 89 -3.13 -8.05 -8.69
C SER A 89 -2.22 -7.83 -9.90
N ASN A 90 -1.00 -7.33 -9.71
CA ASN A 90 -0.11 -6.96 -10.81
C ASN A 90 0.74 -8.12 -11.33
N ILE A 91 0.95 -9.15 -10.55
CA ILE A 91 1.82 -10.27 -10.91
C ILE A 91 1.06 -11.59 -10.86
N ASP A 92 0.61 -11.98 -9.68
CA ASP A 92 0.12 -13.34 -9.44
C ASP A 92 -1.19 -13.62 -10.20
N LEU A 93 -2.16 -12.70 -10.09
CA LEU A 93 -3.46 -12.87 -10.78
C LEU A 93 -3.36 -12.58 -12.27
N LEU A 94 -2.48 -11.69 -12.70
CA LEU A 94 -2.24 -11.43 -14.10
C LEU A 94 -1.76 -12.70 -14.82
N GLY A 95 -0.80 -13.40 -14.23
CA GLY A 95 -0.31 -14.66 -14.77
C GLY A 95 -1.38 -15.74 -14.84
N LYS A 96 -2.32 -15.73 -13.91
CA LYS A 96 -3.38 -16.74 -13.83
C LYS A 96 -4.57 -16.43 -14.76
N TYR A 97 -4.99 -15.17 -14.84
CA TYR A 97 -6.22 -14.79 -15.54
C TYR A 97 -5.98 -13.99 -16.81
N ASN A 98 -4.76 -13.57 -17.07
CA ASN A 98 -4.36 -12.87 -18.30
C ASN A 98 -5.29 -11.71 -18.69
N TYR A 99 -5.61 -10.84 -17.75
CA TYR A 99 -6.58 -9.77 -17.94
C TYR A 99 -5.99 -8.44 -18.43
N ILE A 100 -4.72 -8.42 -18.71
CA ILE A 100 -4.03 -7.26 -19.33
C ILE A 100 -3.43 -7.68 -20.66
#